data_19941bc70fe619e58a925b88a960f238
#
_entry.id   19941bc70fe619e58a925b88a960f238
#
_cell.length_a   1.000
_cell.length_b   1.000
_cell.length_c   1.000
_cell.angle_alpha   90.00
_cell.angle_beta   90.00
_cell.angle_gamma   90.00
#
_symmetry.space_group_name_H-M   'P 1'
#
loop_
_entity.id
_entity.type
_entity.pdbx_description
1 polymer ?
#
loop_
_entity_poly.entity_id
_entity_poly.type
_entity_poly.pdbx_seq_one_letter_code
_entity_poly.pdbx_strand_id
1 'polypeptide(L)'
;LYNPHPYPLEAVLRGYQYTRPSTDYYQVGKELSTMYYEGNMTVNKITVPAHDYAIVGQRLNETVVRPDQLFSGIVNVSLPEPMILSSMILPPQEDPIAFIRKQQYLASDSVQLRGTFHGKDRYLSTLIPYSTDSGIGYILLADGVWDRFLQGRDVMDNRASEDTGNYGVDYTIHLRTTGTGNIHLYFNPQGGEYAGVTELIYSDPQRGEDKKIVELPRHRHSMGLNDPYAMEYVDTFPAGTDMTIHIMPPGAANLPVRFLVVPDNK
;
A
#
# COMPACT_ATOMS: atom_id res chain seq x y z
N LEU A 1 -5.64 9.60 -18.56
CA LEU A 1 -4.29 9.51 -19.09
C LEU A 1 -4.17 10.36 -20.35
N TYR A 2 -3.19 11.26 -20.41
CA TYR A 2 -2.91 12.14 -21.55
C TYR A 2 -1.62 11.73 -22.25
N ASN A 3 -1.66 11.58 -23.57
CA ASN A 3 -0.51 11.30 -24.41
C ASN A 3 0.04 12.61 -25.02
N PRO A 4 1.21 13.11 -24.65
CA PRO A 4 1.80 14.32 -25.24
C PRO A 4 2.50 14.09 -26.59
N HIS A 5 2.62 12.85 -27.05
CA HIS A 5 3.35 12.49 -28.25
C HIS A 5 2.51 12.63 -29.53
N PRO A 6 3.13 12.81 -30.70
CA PRO A 6 2.41 13.00 -31.97
C PRO A 6 1.94 11.68 -32.62
N TYR A 7 2.01 10.57 -31.88
CA TYR A 7 1.55 9.25 -32.31
C TYR A 7 0.77 8.56 -31.17
N PRO A 8 -0.12 7.61 -31.48
CA PRO A 8 -0.85 6.90 -30.46
C PRO A 8 0.09 5.96 -29.68
N LEU A 9 -0.16 5.79 -28.37
CA LEU A 9 0.59 4.91 -27.49
C LEU A 9 -0.34 3.94 -26.78
N GLU A 10 0.15 2.73 -26.54
CA GLU A 10 -0.56 1.71 -25.78
C GLU A 10 -0.09 1.76 -24.31
N ALA A 11 -0.99 2.03 -23.38
CA ALA A 11 -0.79 1.87 -21.96
C ALA A 11 -1.29 0.51 -21.50
N VAL A 12 -0.54 -0.18 -20.65
CA VAL A 12 -0.92 -1.47 -20.08
C VAL A 12 -1.31 -1.28 -18.62
N LEU A 13 -2.59 -1.51 -18.33
CA LEU A 13 -3.11 -1.55 -16.96
C LEU A 13 -2.88 -2.93 -16.39
N ARG A 14 -2.08 -3.01 -15.32
CA ARG A 14 -1.80 -4.24 -14.59
C ARG A 14 -2.56 -4.28 -13.29
N GLY A 15 -3.87 -4.40 -13.38
CA GLY A 15 -4.76 -4.38 -12.24
C GLY A 15 -5.09 -2.96 -11.78
N TYR A 16 -6.31 -2.82 -11.40
CA TYR A 16 -6.77 -1.71 -10.59
C TYR A 16 -7.79 -2.25 -9.60
N GLN A 17 -7.59 -1.85 -8.35
CA GLN A 17 -8.46 -2.22 -7.26
C GLN A 17 -8.93 -0.95 -6.59
N TYR A 18 -10.18 -0.90 -6.26
CA TYR A 18 -10.78 0.21 -5.55
C TYR A 18 -11.98 -0.25 -4.76
N THR A 19 -12.14 0.39 -3.60
CA THR A 19 -13.21 0.09 -2.66
C THR A 19 -14.50 0.81 -3.04
N ARG A 20 -15.59 0.41 -2.41
CA ARG A 20 -16.81 1.24 -2.42
C ARG A 20 -16.59 2.42 -1.48
N PRO A 21 -17.04 3.64 -1.86
CA PRO A 21 -17.00 4.77 -0.95
C PRO A 21 -17.76 4.47 0.35
N SER A 22 -17.14 4.74 1.49
CA SER A 22 -17.70 4.44 2.83
C SER A 22 -17.28 5.49 3.85
N THR A 23 -18.12 5.68 4.86
CA THR A 23 -17.77 6.45 6.07
C THR A 23 -16.93 5.63 7.05
N ASP A 24 -16.80 4.35 6.81
CA ASP A 24 -15.93 3.45 7.56
C ASP A 24 -14.53 3.42 6.93
N TYR A 25 -13.68 4.34 7.32
CA TYR A 25 -12.38 4.58 6.73
C TYR A 25 -11.40 3.44 6.94
N TYR A 26 -11.42 2.80 8.10
CA TYR A 26 -10.54 1.66 8.40
C TYR A 26 -10.90 0.45 7.56
N GLN A 27 -12.20 0.19 7.39
CA GLN A 27 -12.65 -0.90 6.52
C GLN A 27 -12.26 -0.65 5.06
N VAL A 28 -12.36 0.58 4.57
CA VAL A 28 -11.91 0.94 3.21
C VAL A 28 -10.44 0.59 3.01
N GLY A 29 -9.56 0.97 3.93
CA GLY A 29 -8.13 0.68 3.84
C GLY A 29 -7.83 -0.81 3.90
N LYS A 30 -8.48 -1.54 4.81
CA LYS A 30 -8.32 -2.98 4.99
C LYS A 30 -8.78 -3.77 3.76
N GLU A 31 -9.95 -3.43 3.20
CA GLU A 31 -10.53 -4.05 2.00
C GLU A 31 -9.61 -3.85 0.77
N LEU A 32 -9.10 -2.62 0.56
CA LEU A 32 -8.20 -2.35 -0.55
C LEU A 32 -6.90 -3.15 -0.44
N SER A 33 -6.30 -3.21 0.74
CA SER A 33 -5.08 -3.99 0.98
C SER A 33 -5.31 -5.49 0.78
N THR A 34 -6.47 -6.01 1.20
CA THR A 34 -6.86 -7.40 0.94
C THR A 34 -6.92 -7.69 -0.56
N MET A 35 -7.66 -6.87 -1.31
CA MET A 35 -7.77 -7.02 -2.76
C MET A 35 -6.41 -6.93 -3.47
N TYR A 36 -5.52 -6.08 -2.96
CA TYR A 36 -4.18 -5.93 -3.53
C TYR A 36 -3.35 -7.21 -3.40
N TYR A 37 -3.32 -7.81 -2.21
CA TYR A 37 -2.55 -9.04 -1.97
C TYR A 37 -3.22 -10.32 -2.48
N GLU A 38 -4.54 -10.35 -2.63
CA GLU A 38 -5.24 -11.47 -3.30
C GLU A 38 -4.88 -11.58 -4.78
N GLY A 39 -4.42 -10.48 -5.40
CA GLY A 39 -3.70 -10.51 -6.67
C GLY A 39 -4.51 -10.87 -7.92
N ASN A 40 -5.83 -10.75 -7.92
CA ASN A 40 -6.67 -10.95 -9.09
C ASN A 40 -6.49 -9.81 -10.10
N MET A 41 -5.36 -9.80 -10.82
CA MET A 41 -5.02 -8.74 -11.77
C MET A 41 -5.53 -9.07 -13.17
N THR A 42 -6.50 -8.31 -13.63
CA THR A 42 -6.85 -8.29 -15.06
C THR A 42 -5.91 -7.35 -15.80
N VAL A 43 -5.22 -7.86 -16.82
CA VAL A 43 -4.38 -7.01 -17.68
C VAL A 43 -5.24 -6.45 -18.81
N ASN A 44 -5.36 -5.14 -18.87
CA ASN A 44 -6.07 -4.42 -19.92
C ASN A 44 -5.12 -3.50 -20.68
N LYS A 45 -5.35 -3.34 -21.98
CA LYS A 45 -4.61 -2.42 -22.83
C LYS A 45 -5.51 -1.27 -23.25
N ILE A 46 -4.98 -0.06 -23.16
CA ILE A 46 -5.68 1.17 -23.54
C ILE A 46 -4.84 1.88 -24.58
N THR A 47 -5.42 2.16 -25.75
CA THR A 47 -4.78 3.03 -26.73
C THR A 47 -5.11 4.48 -26.39
N VAL A 48 -4.08 5.28 -26.19
CA VAL A 48 -4.20 6.73 -25.97
C VAL A 48 -3.83 7.44 -27.27
N PRO A 49 -4.78 8.15 -27.94
CA PRO A 49 -4.50 8.82 -29.21
C PRO A 49 -3.39 9.89 -29.08
N ALA A 50 -2.79 10.27 -30.21
CA ALA A 50 -1.83 11.35 -30.27
C ALA A 50 -2.44 12.66 -29.74
N HIS A 51 -1.71 13.36 -28.83
CA HIS A 51 -2.12 14.63 -28.24
C HIS A 51 -3.54 14.61 -27.60
N ASP A 52 -3.99 13.44 -27.12
CA ASP A 52 -5.34 13.30 -26.57
C ASP A 52 -5.37 12.46 -25.29
N TYR A 53 -6.57 12.26 -24.75
CA TYR A 53 -6.85 11.62 -23.47
C TYR A 53 -7.51 10.25 -23.65
N ALA A 54 -7.29 9.38 -22.70
CA ALA A 54 -8.07 8.16 -22.49
C ALA A 54 -8.43 7.96 -21.02
N ILE A 55 -9.62 7.42 -20.76
CA ILE A 55 -10.07 7.06 -19.41
C ILE A 55 -9.42 5.73 -19.02
N VAL A 56 -8.75 5.70 -17.87
CA VAL A 56 -8.01 4.54 -17.38
C VAL A 56 -8.94 3.43 -16.88
N GLY A 57 -10.05 3.76 -16.25
CA GLY A 57 -11.00 2.78 -15.73
C GLY A 57 -12.43 3.28 -15.76
N GLN A 58 -13.30 2.62 -16.54
CA GLN A 58 -14.70 3.00 -16.67
C GLN A 58 -15.45 2.94 -15.34
N ARG A 59 -15.31 1.85 -14.57
CA ARG A 59 -15.95 1.73 -13.26
C ARG A 59 -15.46 2.76 -12.26
N LEU A 60 -14.17 3.12 -12.31
CA LEU A 60 -13.62 4.20 -11.49
C LEU A 60 -14.28 5.54 -11.84
N ASN A 61 -14.45 5.81 -13.14
CA ASN A 61 -15.11 7.00 -13.65
C ASN A 61 -16.60 7.10 -13.23
N GLU A 62 -17.26 5.99 -13.00
CA GLU A 62 -18.67 5.92 -12.58
C GLU A 62 -18.83 5.93 -11.05
N THR A 63 -17.75 5.92 -10.29
CA THR A 63 -17.78 5.89 -8.81
C THR A 63 -18.17 7.26 -8.25
N VAL A 64 -19.29 7.32 -7.54
CA VAL A 64 -19.77 8.54 -6.88
C VAL A 64 -19.35 8.50 -5.41
N VAL A 65 -18.57 9.49 -4.98
CA VAL A 65 -18.16 9.70 -3.59
C VAL A 65 -19.01 10.81 -2.99
N ARG A 66 -19.75 10.50 -1.92
CA ARG A 66 -20.59 11.49 -1.21
C ARG A 66 -19.76 12.19 -0.13
N PRO A 67 -20.24 13.33 0.41
CA PRO A 67 -19.63 13.94 1.58
C PRO A 67 -19.39 12.93 2.71
N ASP A 68 -18.30 13.10 3.45
CA ASP A 68 -17.87 12.24 4.56
C ASP A 68 -17.55 10.77 4.19
N GLN A 69 -17.48 10.44 2.90
CA GLN A 69 -17.03 9.13 2.47
C GLN A 69 -15.57 9.16 2.02
N LEU A 70 -14.82 8.14 2.43
CA LEU A 70 -13.51 7.80 1.88
C LEU A 70 -13.70 6.88 0.66
N PHE A 71 -12.97 7.18 -0.38
CA PHE A 71 -12.72 6.29 -1.52
C PHE A 71 -11.23 6.03 -1.63
N SER A 72 -10.84 4.79 -1.83
CA SER A 72 -9.43 4.43 -2.00
C SER A 72 -9.25 3.47 -3.17
N GLY A 73 -8.15 3.62 -3.90
CA GLY A 73 -7.85 2.78 -5.05
C GLY A 73 -6.35 2.73 -5.37
N ILE A 74 -5.95 1.63 -5.99
CA ILE A 74 -4.61 1.39 -6.50
C ILE A 74 -4.72 1.05 -7.98
N VAL A 75 -3.96 1.74 -8.81
CA VAL A 75 -3.90 1.50 -10.26
C VAL A 75 -2.43 1.33 -10.68
N ASN A 76 -2.10 0.15 -11.19
CA ASN A 76 -0.79 -0.14 -11.75
C ASN A 76 -0.81 0.07 -13.27
N VAL A 77 -0.03 1.02 -13.76
CA VAL A 77 0.04 1.40 -15.17
C VAL A 77 1.47 1.27 -15.67
N SER A 78 1.67 0.49 -16.73
CA SER A 78 2.94 0.45 -17.47
C SER A 78 2.82 1.28 -18.72
N LEU A 79 3.72 2.24 -18.89
CA LEU A 79 3.76 3.16 -20.02
C LEU A 79 5.03 2.93 -20.83
N PRO A 80 4.96 2.86 -22.18
CA PRO A 80 6.14 2.72 -23.03
C PRO A 80 6.98 3.99 -23.08
N GLU A 81 6.32 5.15 -22.92
CA GLU A 81 6.92 6.48 -22.91
C GLU A 81 6.23 7.35 -21.85
N PRO A 82 6.83 8.49 -21.43
CA PRO A 82 6.23 9.38 -20.45
C PRO A 82 4.85 9.90 -20.89
N MET A 83 3.85 9.75 -20.04
CA MET A 83 2.50 10.28 -20.20
C MET A 83 2.05 10.96 -18.91
N ILE A 84 0.97 11.74 -18.98
CA ILE A 84 0.40 12.42 -17.81
C ILE A 84 -0.80 11.64 -17.29
N LEU A 85 -0.70 11.08 -16.10
CA LEU A 85 -1.82 10.48 -15.38
C LEU A 85 -2.43 11.53 -14.45
N SER A 86 -3.74 11.74 -14.57
CA SER A 86 -4.48 12.68 -13.72
C SER A 86 -5.58 11.95 -12.96
N SER A 87 -5.65 12.17 -11.66
CA SER A 87 -6.77 11.78 -10.81
C SER A 87 -7.64 13.00 -10.54
N MET A 88 -8.96 12.85 -10.66
CA MET A 88 -9.91 13.95 -10.57
C MET A 88 -11.11 13.54 -9.72
N ILE A 89 -11.65 14.52 -8.98
CA ILE A 89 -13.02 14.48 -8.45
C ILE A 89 -13.78 15.59 -9.17
N LEU A 90 -14.89 15.23 -9.82
CA LEU A 90 -15.69 16.15 -10.61
C LEU A 90 -17.18 15.99 -10.28
N PRO A 91 -18.02 17.00 -10.58
CA PRO A 91 -19.45 16.87 -10.39
C PRO A 91 -20.02 15.64 -11.14
N PRO A 92 -21.03 14.94 -10.59
CA PRO A 92 -21.69 13.84 -11.27
C PRO A 92 -22.18 14.28 -12.65
N GLN A 93 -22.06 13.41 -13.65
CA GLN A 93 -22.48 13.61 -15.03
C GLN A 93 -21.61 14.57 -15.89
N GLU A 94 -20.55 15.14 -15.34
CA GLU A 94 -19.56 15.88 -16.12
C GLU A 94 -18.72 14.91 -16.96
N ASP A 95 -18.45 15.29 -18.21
CA ASP A 95 -17.50 14.56 -19.05
C ASP A 95 -16.07 14.83 -18.58
N PRO A 96 -15.31 13.79 -18.17
CA PRO A 96 -13.98 13.99 -17.57
C PRO A 96 -12.96 14.59 -18.55
N ILE A 97 -13.07 14.33 -19.84
CA ILE A 97 -12.16 14.88 -20.84
C ILE A 97 -12.48 16.36 -21.09
N ALA A 98 -13.75 16.70 -21.19
CA ALA A 98 -14.17 18.10 -21.28
C ALA A 98 -13.83 18.89 -20.02
N PHE A 99 -13.95 18.25 -18.85
CA PHE A 99 -13.63 18.86 -17.55
C PHE A 99 -12.15 19.19 -17.44
N ILE A 100 -11.24 18.21 -17.67
CA ILE A 100 -9.79 18.42 -17.55
C ILE A 100 -9.25 19.48 -18.51
N ARG A 101 -9.90 19.66 -19.67
CA ARG A 101 -9.50 20.68 -20.65
C ARG A 101 -9.85 22.12 -20.23
N LYS A 102 -10.78 22.29 -19.29
CA LYS A 102 -11.32 23.60 -18.89
C LYS A 102 -10.93 24.02 -17.49
N GLN A 103 -10.67 23.08 -16.61
CA GLN A 103 -10.47 23.33 -15.19
C GLN A 103 -9.01 23.61 -14.83
N GLN A 104 -8.84 24.39 -13.79
CA GLN A 104 -7.53 24.57 -13.15
C GLN A 104 -7.33 23.51 -12.06
N TYR A 105 -6.08 23.26 -11.74
CA TYR A 105 -5.73 22.38 -10.65
C TYR A 105 -6.19 22.95 -9.31
N LEU A 106 -6.61 22.06 -8.40
CA LEU A 106 -6.84 22.47 -7.02
C LEU A 106 -5.56 23.03 -6.43
N ALA A 107 -5.68 24.14 -5.70
CA ALA A 107 -4.60 24.64 -4.87
C ALA A 107 -4.20 23.52 -3.87
N SER A 108 -2.91 23.46 -3.53
CA SER A 108 -2.49 22.55 -2.47
C SER A 108 -3.08 22.99 -1.14
N ASP A 109 -3.50 22.02 -0.34
CA ASP A 109 -3.88 22.27 1.06
C ASP A 109 -2.64 22.41 1.96
N SER A 110 -2.88 22.63 3.25
CA SER A 110 -1.81 22.77 4.24
C SER A 110 -1.10 21.44 4.56
N VAL A 111 -1.71 20.31 4.25
CA VAL A 111 -1.22 18.96 4.59
C VAL A 111 -0.38 18.34 3.46
N GLN A 112 -0.53 18.83 2.22
CA GLN A 112 0.22 18.41 1.05
C GLN A 112 0.17 16.89 0.81
N LEU A 113 -1.01 16.31 0.75
CA LEU A 113 -1.23 14.86 0.62
C LEU A 113 -0.99 14.30 -0.78
N ARG A 114 -0.61 15.12 -1.76
CA ARG A 114 -0.32 14.66 -3.12
C ARG A 114 1.17 14.74 -3.42
N GLY A 115 1.68 13.74 -4.14
CA GLY A 115 3.08 13.71 -4.53
C GLY A 115 3.35 12.65 -5.57
N THR A 116 4.49 12.80 -6.26
CA THR A 116 5.09 11.78 -7.10
C THR A 116 6.36 11.29 -6.42
N PHE A 117 6.40 10.00 -6.11
CA PHE A 117 7.48 9.37 -5.37
C PHE A 117 8.13 8.30 -6.24
N HIS A 118 9.40 8.50 -6.58
CA HIS A 118 10.15 7.55 -7.40
C HIS A 118 10.70 6.42 -6.54
N GLY A 119 10.56 5.16 -7.01
CA GLY A 119 11.08 3.99 -6.30
C GLY A 119 10.47 3.83 -4.92
N LYS A 120 9.16 3.95 -4.82
CA LYS A 120 8.43 3.96 -3.55
C LYS A 120 8.52 2.67 -2.74
N ASP A 121 8.58 1.51 -3.39
CA ASP A 121 8.55 0.22 -2.70
C ASP A 121 9.87 -0.03 -1.98
N ARG A 122 9.82 -0.72 -0.85
CA ARG A 122 10.96 -0.95 0.03
C ARG A 122 11.26 -2.42 0.23
N TYR A 123 12.54 -2.73 0.19
CA TYR A 123 13.07 -4.06 0.43
C TYR A 123 13.92 -4.03 1.70
N LEU A 124 13.50 -4.77 2.70
CA LEU A 124 14.19 -4.93 3.97
C LEU A 124 14.71 -6.36 4.08
N SER A 125 15.95 -6.51 4.49
CA SER A 125 16.54 -7.84 4.76
C SER A 125 17.50 -7.73 5.93
N THR A 126 17.50 -8.73 6.79
CA THR A 126 18.51 -8.84 7.83
C THR A 126 19.85 -9.25 7.21
N LEU A 127 20.93 -8.54 7.54
CA LEU A 127 22.29 -8.91 7.14
C LEU A 127 22.68 -10.28 7.72
N ILE A 128 22.25 -10.57 8.94
CA ILE A 128 22.45 -11.81 9.66
C ILE A 128 21.08 -12.40 9.96
N PRO A 129 20.87 -13.73 9.81
CA PRO A 129 19.62 -14.35 10.21
C PRO A 129 19.29 -14.08 11.68
N TYR A 130 18.02 -13.85 11.98
CA TYR A 130 17.57 -13.76 13.37
C TYR A 130 17.73 -15.11 14.07
N SER A 131 18.40 -15.14 15.21
CA SER A 131 18.54 -16.33 16.03
C SER A 131 17.54 -16.33 17.20
N THR A 132 16.92 -17.48 17.46
CA THR A 132 16.07 -17.67 18.64
C THR A 132 16.80 -17.42 19.96
N ASP A 133 18.13 -17.45 19.97
CA ASP A 133 18.95 -17.12 21.16
C ASP A 133 19.08 -15.61 21.40
N SER A 134 18.72 -14.78 20.43
CA SER A 134 18.84 -13.31 20.53
C SER A 134 17.73 -12.67 21.38
N GLY A 135 16.69 -13.42 21.78
CA GLY A 135 15.53 -12.89 22.47
C GLY A 135 14.53 -12.22 21.51
N ILE A 136 13.66 -11.37 22.04
CA ILE A 136 12.63 -10.70 21.23
C ILE A 136 13.27 -9.72 20.25
N GLY A 137 12.99 -9.91 18.96
CA GLY A 137 13.34 -8.97 17.90
C GLY A 137 12.13 -8.14 17.45
N TYR A 138 12.38 -7.03 16.75
CA TYR A 138 11.31 -6.25 16.13
C TYR A 138 11.75 -5.63 14.82
N ILE A 139 10.77 -5.42 13.94
CA ILE A 139 10.90 -4.73 12.66
C ILE A 139 9.97 -3.53 12.71
N LEU A 140 10.54 -2.32 12.75
CA LEU A 140 9.80 -1.06 12.83
C LEU A 140 9.63 -0.47 11.44
N LEU A 141 8.41 -0.02 11.12
CA LEU A 141 8.05 0.52 9.82
C LEU A 141 7.41 1.90 9.96
N ALA A 142 7.73 2.78 9.03
CA ALA A 142 7.16 4.11 8.87
C ALA A 142 7.22 4.97 10.15
N ASP A 143 8.37 4.97 10.82
CA ASP A 143 8.58 5.76 12.05
C ASP A 143 9.13 7.18 11.78
N GLY A 144 9.49 7.46 10.53
CA GLY A 144 10.07 8.74 10.12
C GLY A 144 11.51 8.99 10.60
N VAL A 145 12.10 8.08 11.38
CA VAL A 145 13.45 8.20 11.94
C VAL A 145 14.39 7.15 11.35
N TRP A 146 14.15 5.88 11.65
CA TRP A 146 14.91 4.74 11.12
C TRP A 146 14.39 4.34 9.75
N ASP A 147 13.08 4.25 9.62
CA ASP A 147 12.39 4.09 8.35
C ASP A 147 11.79 5.44 7.94
N ARG A 148 12.61 6.27 7.28
CA ARG A 148 12.25 7.63 6.89
C ARG A 148 11.08 7.63 5.90
N PHE A 149 10.27 8.69 5.98
CA PHE A 149 9.20 8.90 5.02
C PHE A 149 9.74 9.17 3.61
N LEU A 150 8.97 8.73 2.60
CA LEU A 150 9.31 8.96 1.21
C LEU A 150 9.31 10.45 0.90
N GLN A 151 10.37 10.87 0.23
CA GLN A 151 10.50 12.22 -0.31
C GLN A 151 10.14 12.20 -1.79
N GLY A 152 9.31 13.12 -2.21
CA GLY A 152 8.83 13.25 -3.57
C GLY A 152 8.58 14.70 -3.96
N ARG A 153 7.78 14.88 -4.98
CA ARG A 153 7.44 16.19 -5.49
C ARG A 153 5.97 16.30 -5.89
N ASP A 154 5.30 17.33 -5.42
CA ASP A 154 4.03 17.75 -6.00
C ASP A 154 4.31 18.41 -7.34
N VAL A 155 4.01 17.70 -8.42
CA VAL A 155 4.28 18.17 -9.80
C VAL A 155 3.37 19.33 -10.23
N MET A 156 2.26 19.56 -9.52
CA MET A 156 1.31 20.62 -9.80
C MET A 156 1.85 21.98 -9.36
N ASP A 157 2.34 22.04 -8.13
CA ASP A 157 2.85 23.26 -7.50
C ASP A 157 4.37 23.36 -7.54
N ASN A 158 5.02 22.33 -8.09
CA ASN A 158 6.49 22.23 -8.17
C ASN A 158 7.17 22.32 -6.79
N ARG A 159 6.56 21.72 -5.75
CA ARG A 159 7.05 21.75 -4.37
C ARG A 159 7.51 20.39 -3.90
N ALA A 160 8.37 20.36 -2.89
CA ALA A 160 8.70 19.13 -2.18
C ALA A 160 7.42 18.57 -1.53
N SER A 161 7.30 17.25 -1.54
CA SER A 161 6.22 16.50 -0.89
C SER A 161 6.83 15.35 -0.09
N GLU A 162 6.20 15.03 1.03
CA GLU A 162 6.60 13.93 1.90
C GLU A 162 5.39 13.03 2.15
N ASP A 163 5.57 11.74 2.01
CA ASP A 163 4.56 10.74 2.35
C ASP A 163 4.68 10.37 3.83
N THR A 164 4.15 11.22 4.69
CA THR A 164 4.22 11.07 6.16
C THR A 164 3.39 9.87 6.61
N GLY A 165 4.05 8.72 6.76
CA GLY A 165 3.43 7.42 7.08
C GLY A 165 3.69 6.36 6.01
N ASN A 166 4.37 6.70 4.90
CA ASN A 166 4.67 5.77 3.81
C ASN A 166 3.41 5.05 3.29
N TYR A 167 2.29 5.76 3.15
CA TYR A 167 1.03 5.20 2.69
C TYR A 167 1.12 4.69 1.25
N GLY A 168 0.68 3.45 1.04
CA GLY A 168 0.74 2.80 -0.28
C GLY A 168 2.15 2.35 -0.69
N VAL A 169 3.14 2.44 0.18
CA VAL A 169 4.46 1.79 -0.01
C VAL A 169 4.33 0.32 0.23
N ASP A 170 4.71 -0.51 -0.72
CA ASP A 170 4.77 -1.96 -0.54
C ASP A 170 6.13 -2.34 0.08
N TYR A 171 6.10 -2.80 1.31
CA TYR A 171 7.26 -3.30 2.02
C TYR A 171 7.42 -4.79 1.78
N THR A 172 8.55 -5.19 1.23
CA THR A 172 8.98 -6.58 1.13
C THR A 172 10.07 -6.83 2.18
N ILE A 173 9.78 -7.63 3.17
CA ILE A 173 10.66 -7.89 4.31
C ILE A 173 11.11 -9.36 4.27
N HIS A 174 12.39 -9.60 4.00
CA HIS A 174 12.98 -10.93 4.07
C HIS A 174 13.46 -11.23 5.49
N LEU A 175 12.75 -12.11 6.18
CA LEU A 175 13.07 -12.57 7.52
C LEU A 175 13.67 -13.99 7.43
N ARG A 176 14.98 -14.07 7.55
CA ARG A 176 15.69 -15.34 7.70
C ARG A 176 15.88 -15.66 9.16
N THR A 177 15.67 -16.91 9.56
CA THR A 177 15.74 -17.31 10.96
C THR A 177 16.66 -18.51 11.17
N THR A 178 17.21 -18.65 12.38
CA THR A 178 18.05 -19.76 12.82
C THR A 178 17.76 -20.10 14.28
N GLY A 179 18.26 -21.24 14.75
CA GLY A 179 18.08 -21.69 16.12
C GLY A 179 17.17 -22.90 16.23
N THR A 180 16.50 -23.04 17.37
CA THR A 180 15.62 -24.18 17.68
C THR A 180 14.26 -23.72 18.20
N GLY A 181 13.26 -24.58 18.16
CA GLY A 181 11.90 -24.26 18.61
C GLY A 181 11.11 -23.48 17.56
N ASN A 182 10.05 -22.80 17.99
CA ASN A 182 9.22 -21.99 17.15
C ASN A 182 9.45 -20.48 17.38
N ILE A 183 9.01 -19.72 16.43
CA ILE A 183 8.99 -18.27 16.44
C ILE A 183 7.53 -17.81 16.25
N HIS A 184 7.08 -16.93 17.11
CA HIS A 184 5.78 -16.28 17.05
C HIS A 184 5.95 -14.89 16.46
N LEU A 185 5.19 -14.59 15.43
CA LEU A 185 5.14 -13.27 14.83
C LEU A 185 3.88 -12.53 15.33
N TYR A 186 4.08 -11.34 15.86
CA TYR A 186 3.01 -10.44 16.28
C TYR A 186 3.10 -9.12 15.53
N PHE A 187 1.95 -8.49 15.33
CA PHE A 187 1.84 -7.13 14.82
C PHE A 187 1.40 -6.19 15.94
N ASN A 188 2.01 -5.01 16.00
CA ASN A 188 1.70 -4.01 17.03
C ASN A 188 1.64 -2.61 16.41
N PRO A 189 0.48 -1.93 16.40
CA PRO A 189 0.36 -0.54 16.00
C PRO A 189 0.92 0.37 17.11
N GLN A 190 1.85 1.23 16.74
CA GLN A 190 2.49 2.15 17.66
C GLN A 190 1.98 3.59 17.53
N GLY A 191 1.46 3.94 16.36
CA GLY A 191 0.99 5.29 16.03
C GLY A 191 -0.46 5.57 16.38
N GLY A 192 -1.22 4.54 16.79
CA GLY A 192 -2.64 4.67 17.08
C GLY A 192 -3.49 3.57 16.44
N GLU A 193 -4.70 3.93 16.05
CA GLU A 193 -5.64 2.98 15.49
C GLU A 193 -5.22 2.49 14.10
N TYR A 194 -5.28 1.18 13.90
CA TYR A 194 -4.84 0.51 12.68
C TYR A 194 -5.85 -0.56 12.22
N ALA A 195 -6.05 -0.64 10.93
CA ALA A 195 -6.67 -1.76 10.25
C ALA A 195 -6.03 -1.96 8.88
N GLY A 196 -5.63 -3.19 8.56
CA GLY A 196 -4.96 -3.52 7.31
C GLY A 196 -4.79 -5.03 7.16
N VAL A 197 -3.88 -5.43 6.29
CA VAL A 197 -3.49 -6.82 6.11
C VAL A 197 -1.98 -6.95 5.91
N THR A 198 -1.46 -8.14 6.14
CA THR A 198 -0.11 -8.54 5.75
C THR A 198 -0.18 -9.86 4.98
N GLU A 199 0.69 -10.00 4.01
CA GLU A 199 0.89 -11.25 3.29
C GLU A 199 2.19 -11.90 3.79
N LEU A 200 2.14 -13.20 4.07
CA LEU A 200 3.28 -14.01 4.43
C LEU A 200 3.54 -15.02 3.32
N ILE A 201 4.78 -15.14 2.87
CA ILE A 201 5.22 -16.14 1.90
C ILE A 201 6.32 -16.96 2.56
N TYR A 202 6.07 -18.25 2.75
CA TYR A 202 7.02 -19.19 3.31
C TYR A 202 7.70 -19.94 2.17
N SER A 203 9.03 -19.98 2.20
CA SER A 203 9.82 -20.78 1.25
C SER A 203 10.20 -22.10 1.92
N ASP A 204 9.55 -23.19 1.54
CA ASP A 204 9.89 -24.54 1.97
C ASP A 204 10.59 -25.27 0.81
N PRO A 205 11.84 -25.74 0.99
CA PRO A 205 12.58 -26.42 -0.08
C PRO A 205 11.93 -27.70 -0.60
N GLN A 206 11.02 -28.30 0.18
CA GLN A 206 10.36 -29.56 -0.19
C GLN A 206 8.92 -29.36 -0.69
N ARG A 207 8.22 -28.34 -0.21
CA ARG A 207 6.82 -28.08 -0.50
C ARG A 207 6.58 -26.90 -1.46
N GLY A 208 7.64 -26.10 -1.72
CA GLY A 208 7.55 -24.87 -2.50
C GLY A 208 7.13 -23.67 -1.66
N GLU A 209 6.53 -22.67 -2.29
CA GLU A 209 6.04 -21.48 -1.61
C GLU A 209 4.60 -21.68 -1.10
N ASP A 210 4.37 -21.34 0.15
CA ASP A 210 3.04 -21.24 0.75
C ASP A 210 2.74 -19.78 1.06
N LYS A 211 1.54 -19.32 0.66
CA LYS A 211 1.11 -17.93 0.76
C LYS A 211 -0.08 -17.80 1.71
N LYS A 212 0.00 -16.85 2.62
CA LYS A 212 -1.05 -16.57 3.60
C LYS A 212 -1.31 -15.08 3.72
N ILE A 213 -2.56 -14.64 3.60
CA ILE A 213 -2.99 -13.27 3.89
C ILE A 213 -3.58 -13.26 5.30
N VAL A 214 -3.13 -12.32 6.13
CA VAL A 214 -3.54 -12.17 7.52
C VAL A 214 -4.10 -10.77 7.74
N GLU A 215 -5.35 -10.70 8.17
CA GLU A 215 -5.97 -9.45 8.56
C GLU A 215 -5.40 -8.92 9.89
N LEU A 216 -5.25 -7.61 9.98
CA LEU A 216 -4.69 -6.89 11.13
C LEU A 216 -5.66 -5.79 11.60
N PRO A 217 -6.52 -6.07 12.58
CA PRO A 217 -6.72 -7.33 13.30
C PRO A 217 -7.64 -8.32 12.57
N ARG A 218 -7.59 -9.63 12.96
CA ARG A 218 -8.38 -10.70 12.33
C ARG A 218 -9.88 -10.63 12.62
N HIS A 219 -10.25 -10.38 13.87
CA HIS A 219 -11.62 -10.52 14.35
C HIS A 219 -12.19 -9.23 14.93
N ARG A 220 -11.50 -8.11 14.72
CA ARG A 220 -11.91 -6.79 15.18
C ARG A 220 -11.86 -5.83 14.00
N HIS A 221 -12.65 -4.78 14.12
CA HIS A 221 -12.70 -3.73 13.12
C HIS A 221 -11.34 -3.04 12.96
N SER A 222 -10.75 -2.66 14.09
CA SER A 222 -9.45 -1.99 14.20
C SER A 222 -8.79 -2.34 15.52
N MET A 223 -7.55 -1.92 15.73
CA MET A 223 -6.79 -2.11 16.96
C MET A 223 -5.87 -0.92 17.23
N GLY A 224 -5.46 -0.74 18.49
CA GLY A 224 -4.44 0.23 18.90
C GLY A 224 -4.98 1.61 19.29
N LEU A 225 -6.28 1.88 19.18
CA LEU A 225 -6.85 3.14 19.66
C LEU A 225 -6.64 3.27 21.17
N ASN A 226 -5.86 4.29 21.58
CA ASN A 226 -5.47 4.53 22.97
C ASN A 226 -4.78 3.34 23.67
N ASP A 227 -4.27 2.37 22.92
CA ASP A 227 -3.57 1.20 23.43
C ASP A 227 -2.28 0.89 22.63
N PRO A 228 -1.15 1.48 23.03
CA PRO A 228 0.13 1.24 22.36
C PRO A 228 0.69 -0.18 22.58
N TYR A 229 0.09 -0.94 23.48
CA TYR A 229 0.44 -2.34 23.74
C TYR A 229 -0.47 -3.34 23.04
N ALA A 230 -1.45 -2.89 22.28
CA ALA A 230 -2.29 -3.76 21.48
C ALA A 230 -1.44 -4.61 20.54
N MET A 231 -1.62 -5.92 20.57
CA MET A 231 -0.91 -6.86 19.70
C MET A 231 -1.91 -7.79 19.01
N GLU A 232 -1.65 -8.08 17.74
CA GLU A 232 -2.33 -9.10 16.98
C GLU A 232 -1.36 -10.23 16.68
N TYR A 233 -1.75 -11.46 17.00
CA TYR A 233 -1.00 -12.65 16.61
C TYR A 233 -1.08 -12.83 15.10
N VAL A 234 0.07 -12.92 14.43
CA VAL A 234 0.14 -13.06 12.98
C VAL A 234 0.31 -14.53 12.60
N ASP A 235 1.40 -15.16 13.06
CA ASP A 235 1.65 -16.58 12.80
C ASP A 235 2.71 -17.19 13.73
N THR A 236 2.86 -18.53 13.65
CA THR A 236 3.95 -19.29 14.28
C THR A 236 4.60 -20.19 13.25
N PHE A 237 5.92 -20.20 13.23
CA PHE A 237 6.73 -21.01 12.30
C PHE A 237 7.99 -21.53 13.00
N PRO A 238 8.56 -22.67 12.55
CA PRO A 238 9.78 -23.21 13.13
C PRO A 238 11.00 -22.33 12.85
N ALA A 239 11.94 -22.29 13.79
CA ALA A 239 13.25 -21.70 13.55
C ALA A 239 13.93 -22.37 12.33
N GLY A 240 14.70 -21.61 11.57
CA GLY A 240 15.25 -22.04 10.28
C GLY A 240 14.34 -21.76 9.08
N THR A 241 13.13 -21.24 9.31
CA THR A 241 12.25 -20.78 8.23
C THR A 241 12.81 -19.52 7.56
N ASP A 242 12.73 -19.50 6.24
CA ASP A 242 12.93 -18.32 5.41
C ASP A 242 11.57 -17.79 4.97
N MET A 243 11.26 -16.55 5.30
CA MET A 243 9.94 -15.97 5.09
C MET A 243 10.04 -14.57 4.49
N THR A 244 9.13 -14.27 3.57
CA THR A 244 8.89 -12.91 3.11
C THR A 244 7.58 -12.39 3.70
N ILE A 245 7.63 -11.20 4.28
CA ILE A 245 6.47 -10.46 4.79
C ILE A 245 6.22 -9.30 3.86
N HIS A 246 5.02 -9.20 3.30
CA HIS A 246 4.55 -8.03 2.59
C HIS A 246 3.54 -7.26 3.43
N ILE A 247 3.71 -5.96 3.50
CA ILE A 247 2.76 -5.05 4.13
C ILE A 247 2.78 -3.70 3.44
N MET A 248 1.59 -3.15 3.22
CA MET A 248 1.41 -1.81 2.66
C MET A 248 0.56 -1.00 3.65
N PRO A 249 1.10 0.08 4.24
CA PRO A 249 0.31 0.97 5.09
C PRO A 249 -0.92 1.47 4.36
N PRO A 250 -2.15 1.09 4.79
CA PRO A 250 -3.36 1.52 4.12
C PRO A 250 -3.74 2.94 4.52
N GLY A 251 -4.47 3.63 3.65
CA GLY A 251 -5.08 4.92 4.01
C GLY A 251 -5.95 4.82 5.25
N ALA A 252 -5.98 5.86 6.08
CA ALA A 252 -6.64 5.95 7.39
C ALA A 252 -6.00 5.16 8.56
N ALA A 253 -5.03 4.29 8.33
CA ALA A 253 -4.25 3.66 9.40
C ALA A 253 -3.24 4.63 10.02
N ASN A 254 -2.92 4.45 11.30
CA ASN A 254 -1.92 5.27 11.96
C ASN A 254 -0.56 4.55 12.02
N LEU A 255 0.50 5.30 11.80
CA LEU A 255 1.90 4.84 11.79
C LEU A 255 2.68 5.54 12.93
N PRO A 256 3.80 4.96 13.43
CA PRO A 256 4.45 3.74 12.96
C PRO A 256 3.76 2.45 13.40
N VAL A 257 4.21 1.35 12.77
CA VAL A 257 3.83 -0.02 13.17
C VAL A 257 5.07 -0.90 13.30
N ARG A 258 4.95 -2.02 14.00
CA ARG A 258 6.05 -2.98 14.08
C ARG A 258 5.57 -4.43 14.07
N PHE A 259 6.42 -5.31 13.56
CA PHE A 259 6.34 -6.74 13.82
C PHE A 259 7.27 -7.10 14.99
N LEU A 260 6.80 -7.97 15.87
CA LEU A 260 7.63 -8.58 16.91
C LEU A 260 7.89 -10.04 16.55
N VAL A 261 9.13 -10.44 16.69
CA VAL A 261 9.62 -11.80 16.45
C VAL A 261 9.98 -12.38 17.81
N VAL A 262 9.18 -13.32 18.30
CA VAL A 262 9.24 -13.82 19.68
C VAL A 262 9.53 -15.32 19.66
N PRO A 263 10.68 -15.79 20.21
CA PRO A 263 10.98 -17.22 20.29
C PRO A 263 10.20 -17.90 21.41
N ASP A 264 9.87 -19.19 21.24
CA ASP A 264 9.10 -20.01 22.22
C ASP A 264 9.66 -19.99 23.65
N ASN A 265 10.95 -19.84 23.79
CA ASN A 265 11.67 -20.15 25.05
C ASN A 265 12.09 -18.91 25.83
N LYS A 266 11.40 -17.77 25.69
CA LYS A 266 11.79 -16.56 26.46
C LYS A 266 10.62 -15.69 26.86
#